data_5b907f77baa7e1481ebc934747600ba9
#
_entry.id   5b907f77baa7e1481ebc934747600ba9
#
_cell.length_a   1.000
_cell.length_b   1.000
_cell.length_c   1.000
_cell.angle_alpha   90.00
_cell.angle_beta   90.00
_cell.angle_gamma   90.00
#
_symmetry.space_group_name_H-M   'P 1'
#
loop_
_entity.id
_entity.type
_entity.pdbx_description
1 polymer ?
#
loop_
_entity_poly.entity_id
_entity_poly.type
_entity_poly.pdbx_seq_one_letter_code
_entity_poly.pdbx_strand_id
1 'polypeptide(L)'
;MEGAGKTTQIALLRGALEQDGFAVCVTREPGGDKIAEGIRSLLLYSEMTPRAELLLFLAARAQNVESVIRPYLEGGGIVLCDRFIDSSVAYQGVGRGLGRDKTAFLNEFAVGGVAPDLTFLLDLLPETGLARQGEKNRMEGEAIEFHRLVREGYLSEAARFPSRFCVLDANTDINELHRKIYEKVSTFEVSKE
;
A
#
# COMPACT_ATOMS: atom_id res chain seq x y z
N MET A 1 -0.14 0.31 -7.87
CA MET A 1 -0.60 1.20 -8.95
C MET A 1 -2.13 1.23 -8.96
N GLU A 2 -2.75 2.27 -9.52
CA GLU A 2 -4.20 2.30 -9.71
C GLU A 2 -4.62 1.22 -10.72
N GLY A 3 -5.82 0.64 -10.57
CA GLY A 3 -6.33 -0.38 -11.48
C GLY A 3 -5.52 -1.68 -11.61
N ALA A 4 -4.52 -1.90 -10.75
CA ALA A 4 -3.61 -3.05 -10.80
C ALA A 4 -4.17 -4.34 -10.17
N GLY A 5 -5.44 -4.36 -9.72
CA GLY A 5 -6.07 -5.57 -9.17
C GLY A 5 -5.77 -5.84 -7.70
N LYS A 6 -5.26 -4.87 -6.93
CA LYS A 6 -4.92 -5.03 -5.50
C LYS A 6 -6.03 -5.64 -4.66
N THR A 7 -7.24 -5.07 -4.74
CA THR A 7 -8.40 -5.54 -3.95
C THR A 7 -8.72 -7.00 -4.24
N THR A 8 -8.65 -7.42 -5.50
CA THR A 8 -8.87 -8.82 -5.92
C THR A 8 -7.80 -9.74 -5.31
N GLN A 9 -6.54 -9.36 -5.40
CA GLN A 9 -5.43 -10.17 -4.87
C GLN A 9 -5.45 -10.26 -3.34
N ILE A 10 -5.81 -9.17 -2.66
CA ILE A 10 -5.98 -9.17 -1.20
C ILE A 10 -7.09 -10.13 -0.78
N ALA A 11 -8.24 -10.13 -1.48
CA ALA A 11 -9.34 -11.03 -1.18
C ALA A 11 -8.97 -12.51 -1.38
N LEU A 12 -8.28 -12.82 -2.48
CA LEU A 12 -7.82 -14.18 -2.77
C LEU A 12 -6.76 -14.64 -1.76
N LEU A 13 -5.78 -13.81 -1.45
CA LEU A 13 -4.72 -14.13 -0.48
C LEU A 13 -5.30 -14.31 0.92
N ARG A 14 -6.22 -13.44 1.35
CA ARG A 14 -6.93 -13.60 2.60
C ARG A 14 -7.59 -14.97 2.69
N GLY A 15 -8.39 -15.34 1.67
CA GLY A 15 -9.11 -16.61 1.65
C GLY A 15 -8.19 -17.83 1.73
N ALA A 16 -7.04 -17.79 1.04
CA ALA A 16 -6.06 -18.86 1.07
C ALA A 16 -5.41 -18.99 2.46
N LEU A 17 -4.96 -17.88 3.06
CA LEU A 17 -4.34 -17.88 4.39
C LEU A 17 -5.33 -18.30 5.49
N GLU A 18 -6.60 -17.88 5.41
CA GLU A 18 -7.64 -18.34 6.35
C GLU A 18 -7.90 -19.86 6.23
N GLN A 19 -7.83 -20.43 5.01
CA GLN A 19 -7.92 -21.88 4.80
C GLN A 19 -6.72 -22.64 5.36
N ASP A 20 -5.54 -22.03 5.38
CA ASP A 20 -4.33 -22.57 6.03
C ASP A 20 -4.37 -22.44 7.56
N GLY A 21 -5.40 -21.80 8.12
CA GLY A 21 -5.59 -21.67 9.57
C GLY A 21 -5.03 -20.39 10.18
N PHE A 22 -4.52 -19.44 9.37
CA PHE A 22 -4.05 -18.17 9.89
C PHE A 22 -5.20 -17.22 10.22
N ALA A 23 -5.02 -16.44 11.30
CA ALA A 23 -5.87 -15.28 11.57
C ALA A 23 -5.43 -14.13 10.66
N VAL A 24 -6.35 -13.56 9.85
CA VAL A 24 -6.01 -12.54 8.86
C VAL A 24 -6.84 -11.28 9.04
N CYS A 25 -6.18 -10.14 9.21
CA CYS A 25 -6.81 -8.82 9.16
C CYS A 25 -6.54 -8.17 7.81
N VAL A 26 -7.57 -7.56 7.22
CA VAL A 26 -7.43 -6.72 6.02
C VAL A 26 -7.71 -5.28 6.40
N THR A 27 -6.76 -4.41 6.13
CA THR A 27 -6.90 -2.96 6.27
C THR A 27 -6.43 -2.23 5.02
N ARG A 28 -6.61 -0.91 4.99
CA ARG A 28 -6.18 -0.07 3.86
C ARG A 28 -5.75 1.31 4.35
N GLU A 29 -4.92 1.98 3.59
CA GLU A 29 -4.55 3.36 3.85
C GLU A 29 -4.83 4.29 2.66
N PRO A 30 -5.33 5.50 2.92
CA PRO A 30 -5.82 5.98 4.23
C PRO A 30 -7.13 5.28 4.61
N GLY A 31 -7.32 4.98 5.90
CA GLY A 31 -8.49 4.28 6.42
C GLY A 31 -8.13 3.28 7.52
N GLY A 32 -9.01 2.34 7.77
CA GLY A 32 -8.82 1.25 8.73
C GLY A 32 -9.60 1.44 10.04
N ASP A 33 -9.78 2.67 10.51
CA ASP A 33 -10.62 3.01 11.64
C ASP A 33 -11.45 4.27 11.39
N LYS A 34 -12.33 4.61 12.33
CA LYS A 34 -13.27 5.73 12.19
C LYS A 34 -12.57 7.08 11.97
N ILE A 35 -11.46 7.35 12.65
CA ILE A 35 -10.70 8.60 12.53
C ILE A 35 -9.99 8.64 11.18
N ALA A 36 -9.30 7.56 10.83
CA ALA A 36 -8.59 7.45 9.56
C ALA A 36 -9.54 7.49 8.35
N GLU A 37 -10.76 6.94 8.44
CA GLU A 37 -11.79 7.09 7.41
C GLU A 37 -12.30 8.55 7.27
N GLY A 38 -12.40 9.29 8.37
CA GLY A 38 -12.67 10.73 8.32
C GLY A 38 -11.58 11.50 7.57
N ILE A 39 -10.32 11.20 7.85
CA ILE A 39 -9.16 11.76 7.15
C ILE A 39 -9.16 11.35 5.66
N ARG A 40 -9.50 10.09 5.35
CA ARG A 40 -9.65 9.60 3.98
C ARG A 40 -10.61 10.46 3.16
N SER A 41 -11.75 10.81 3.73
CA SER A 41 -12.74 11.65 3.05
C SER A 41 -12.15 13.01 2.68
N LEU A 42 -11.38 13.64 3.56
CA LEU A 42 -10.66 14.88 3.25
C LEU A 42 -9.64 14.68 2.12
N LEU A 43 -8.81 13.64 2.23
CA LEU A 43 -7.74 13.35 1.26
C LEU A 43 -8.26 13.10 -0.16
N LEU A 44 -9.41 12.43 -0.29
CA LEU A 44 -9.95 12.03 -1.59
C LEU A 44 -10.79 13.11 -2.27
N TYR A 45 -11.40 14.04 -1.49
CA TYR A 45 -12.44 14.93 -2.01
C TYR A 45 -12.17 16.42 -1.75
N SER A 46 -11.08 16.79 -1.04
CA SER A 46 -10.75 18.18 -0.77
C SER A 46 -9.44 18.60 -1.40
N GLU A 47 -9.41 19.79 -1.99
CA GLU A 47 -8.17 20.41 -2.46
C GLU A 47 -7.27 20.77 -1.27
N MET A 48 -5.97 20.53 -1.41
CA MET A 48 -5.02 20.83 -0.34
C MET A 48 -3.59 20.96 -0.87
N THR A 49 -2.74 21.57 -0.07
CA THR A 49 -1.31 21.67 -0.39
C THR A 49 -0.60 20.31 -0.22
N PRO A 50 0.49 20.04 -0.95
CA PRO A 50 1.23 18.77 -0.83
C PRO A 50 1.68 18.44 0.60
N ARG A 51 2.06 19.45 1.40
CA ARG A 51 2.46 19.21 2.80
C ARG A 51 1.28 18.81 3.68
N ALA A 52 0.12 19.44 3.51
CA ALA A 52 -1.10 19.06 4.23
C ALA A 52 -1.52 17.64 3.85
N GLU A 53 -1.45 17.30 2.56
CA GLU A 53 -1.71 15.95 2.04
C GLU A 53 -0.83 14.91 2.75
N LEU A 54 0.49 15.10 2.79
CA LEU A 54 1.41 14.18 3.47
C LEU A 54 1.08 14.04 4.96
N LEU A 55 0.88 15.16 5.67
CA LEU A 55 0.59 15.14 7.11
C LEU A 55 -0.71 14.41 7.43
N LEU A 56 -1.74 14.55 6.60
CA LEU A 56 -2.99 13.80 6.75
C LEU A 56 -2.81 12.31 6.48
N PHE A 57 -2.02 11.92 5.47
CA PHE A 57 -1.67 10.51 5.26
C PHE A 57 -0.94 9.91 6.47
N LEU A 58 0.01 10.65 7.04
CA LEU A 58 0.76 10.23 8.23
C LEU A 58 -0.15 10.12 9.46
N ALA A 59 -1.05 11.06 9.67
CA ALA A 59 -2.01 11.02 10.78
C ALA A 59 -2.96 9.81 10.66
N ALA A 60 -3.50 9.55 9.46
CA ALA A 60 -4.33 8.36 9.20
C ALA A 60 -3.55 7.06 9.43
N ARG A 61 -2.27 7.02 9.02
CA ARG A 61 -1.37 5.89 9.21
C ARG A 61 -1.10 5.63 10.69
N ALA A 62 -0.71 6.64 11.45
CA ALA A 62 -0.45 6.52 12.88
C ALA A 62 -1.68 5.96 13.61
N GLN A 63 -2.87 6.46 13.27
CA GLN A 63 -4.12 5.97 13.83
C GLN A 63 -4.38 4.51 13.46
N ASN A 64 -4.27 4.13 12.17
CA ASN A 64 -4.48 2.75 11.71
C ASN A 64 -3.46 1.78 12.32
N VAL A 65 -2.20 2.18 12.45
CA VAL A 65 -1.17 1.35 13.09
C VAL A 65 -1.52 1.04 14.53
N GLU A 66 -1.84 2.04 15.34
CA GLU A 66 -2.08 1.86 16.77
C GLU A 66 -3.42 1.18 17.06
N SER A 67 -4.47 1.46 16.27
CA SER A 67 -5.81 0.94 16.53
C SER A 67 -6.11 -0.40 15.88
N VAL A 68 -5.42 -0.76 14.79
CA VAL A 68 -5.73 -1.96 13.99
C VAL A 68 -4.51 -2.85 13.80
N ILE A 69 -3.41 -2.32 13.23
CA ILE A 69 -2.30 -3.16 12.77
C ILE A 69 -1.55 -3.76 13.95
N ARG A 70 -1.07 -2.92 14.87
CA ARG A 70 -0.26 -3.36 16.03
C ARG A 70 -0.99 -4.39 16.90
N PRO A 71 -2.23 -4.15 17.36
CA PRO A 71 -2.94 -5.13 18.19
C PRO A 71 -3.12 -6.48 17.50
N TYR A 72 -3.33 -6.47 16.17
CA TYR A 72 -3.52 -7.70 15.42
C TYR A 72 -2.23 -8.50 15.25
N LEU A 73 -1.10 -7.82 15.00
CA LEU A 73 0.24 -8.44 14.93
C LEU A 73 0.68 -8.97 16.30
N GLU A 74 0.43 -8.24 17.39
CA GLU A 74 0.71 -8.67 18.76
C GLU A 74 -0.11 -9.92 19.17
N GLY A 75 -1.27 -10.09 18.56
CA GLY A 75 -2.09 -11.30 18.68
C GLY A 75 -1.61 -12.48 17.83
N GLY A 76 -0.49 -12.35 17.11
CA GLY A 76 0.07 -13.41 16.25
C GLY A 76 -0.64 -13.56 14.91
N GLY A 77 -1.46 -12.59 14.50
CA GLY A 77 -2.15 -12.61 13.21
C GLY A 77 -1.35 -12.00 12.06
N ILE A 78 -1.84 -12.22 10.86
CA ILE A 78 -1.30 -11.64 9.61
C ILE A 78 -2.13 -10.41 9.23
N VAL A 79 -1.47 -9.30 8.90
CA VAL A 79 -2.13 -8.09 8.40
C VAL A 79 -1.85 -7.88 6.92
N LEU A 80 -2.89 -7.85 6.10
CA LEU A 80 -2.86 -7.47 4.70
C LEU A 80 -3.31 -6.00 4.57
N CYS A 81 -2.39 -5.12 4.20
CA CYS A 81 -2.66 -3.69 4.09
C CYS A 81 -2.62 -3.22 2.62
N ASP A 82 -3.74 -2.70 2.10
CA ASP A 82 -3.73 -2.01 0.79
C ASP A 82 -3.13 -0.62 0.95
N ARG A 83 -1.89 -0.46 0.51
CA ARG A 83 -1.01 0.69 0.66
C ARG A 83 -0.49 0.87 2.10
N PHE A 84 0.76 1.25 2.20
CA PHE A 84 1.43 1.58 3.46
C PHE A 84 2.53 2.62 3.22
N ILE A 85 3.62 2.60 3.99
CA ILE A 85 4.71 3.59 3.98
C ILE A 85 5.23 3.92 2.57
N ASP A 86 5.42 2.90 1.73
CA ASP A 86 5.98 3.05 0.39
C ASP A 86 5.08 3.91 -0.53
N SER A 87 3.76 3.89 -0.28
CA SER A 87 2.82 4.74 -1.01
C SER A 87 3.08 6.21 -0.77
N SER A 88 3.34 6.63 0.47
CA SER A 88 3.65 8.04 0.75
C SER A 88 4.99 8.46 0.16
N VAL A 89 5.99 7.56 0.15
CA VAL A 89 7.27 7.85 -0.51
C VAL A 89 7.08 8.05 -2.01
N ALA A 90 6.31 7.17 -2.66
CA ALA A 90 6.05 7.25 -4.09
C ALA A 90 5.17 8.47 -4.46
N TYR A 91 4.04 8.67 -3.77
CA TYR A 91 3.08 9.72 -4.11
C TYR A 91 3.53 11.10 -3.62
N GLN A 92 3.81 11.26 -2.33
CA GLN A 92 4.12 12.56 -1.74
C GLN A 92 5.61 12.87 -1.86
N GLY A 93 6.47 11.88 -1.61
CA GLY A 93 7.92 12.06 -1.68
C GLY A 93 8.40 12.36 -3.10
N VAL A 94 8.04 11.52 -4.06
CA VAL A 94 8.45 11.64 -5.48
C VAL A 94 7.40 12.42 -6.27
N GLY A 95 6.16 11.96 -6.34
CA GLY A 95 5.11 12.55 -7.17
C GLY A 95 4.82 14.01 -6.84
N ARG A 96 4.74 14.38 -5.57
CA ARG A 96 4.56 15.78 -5.11
C ARG A 96 5.88 16.54 -4.92
N GLY A 97 7.02 15.90 -5.08
CA GLY A 97 8.35 16.53 -4.95
C GLY A 97 8.72 16.95 -3.53
N LEU A 98 8.13 16.36 -2.49
CA LEU A 98 8.46 16.69 -1.10
C LEU A 98 9.79 16.10 -0.62
N GLY A 99 10.37 15.21 -1.40
CA GLY A 99 11.63 14.52 -1.11
C GLY A 99 11.40 13.17 -0.43
N ARG A 100 12.05 12.15 -0.99
CA ARG A 100 11.99 10.76 -0.54
C ARG A 100 12.40 10.59 0.92
N ASP A 101 13.61 10.99 1.26
CA ASP A 101 14.21 10.72 2.58
C ASP A 101 13.45 11.45 3.70
N LYS A 102 12.98 12.66 3.42
CA LYS A 102 12.11 13.39 4.35
C LYS A 102 10.79 12.65 4.58
N THR A 103 10.17 12.14 3.52
CA THR A 103 8.91 11.40 3.63
C THR A 103 9.12 10.07 4.34
N ALA A 104 10.21 9.37 4.07
CA ALA A 104 10.58 8.14 4.77
C ALA A 104 10.79 8.37 6.28
N PHE A 105 11.55 9.41 6.66
CA PHE A 105 11.76 9.79 8.05
C PHE A 105 10.44 10.08 8.80
N LEU A 106 9.53 10.82 8.17
CA LEU A 106 8.22 11.12 8.77
C LEU A 106 7.33 9.86 8.88
N ASN A 107 7.46 8.93 7.93
CA ASN A 107 6.80 7.63 8.01
C ASN A 107 7.26 6.82 9.23
N GLU A 108 8.57 6.79 9.52
CA GLU A 108 9.12 6.08 10.69
C GLU A 108 8.46 6.57 12.00
N PHE A 109 8.30 7.89 12.12
CA PHE A 109 7.57 8.45 13.26
C PHE A 109 6.11 7.98 13.30
N ALA A 110 5.41 8.00 12.16
CA ALA A 110 3.99 7.67 12.08
C ALA A 110 3.69 6.19 12.34
N VAL A 111 4.60 5.28 12.01
CA VAL A 111 4.40 3.84 12.21
C VAL A 111 4.88 3.31 13.57
N GLY A 112 5.60 4.12 14.35
CA GLY A 112 6.04 3.73 15.69
C GLY A 112 6.76 2.37 15.73
N GLY A 113 7.63 2.10 14.77
CA GLY A 113 8.44 0.87 14.67
C GLY A 113 7.77 -0.28 13.90
N VAL A 114 6.52 -0.17 13.47
CA VAL A 114 5.89 -1.19 12.61
C VAL A 114 6.40 -1.04 11.18
N ALA A 115 6.94 -2.12 10.62
CA ALA A 115 7.40 -2.17 9.23
C ALA A 115 6.76 -3.35 8.49
N PRO A 116 6.52 -3.24 7.18
CA PRO A 116 6.03 -4.38 6.42
C PRO A 116 7.14 -5.42 6.22
N ASP A 117 6.83 -6.69 6.43
CA ASP A 117 7.73 -7.81 6.18
C ASP A 117 7.88 -8.07 4.67
N LEU A 118 6.76 -8.02 3.95
CA LEU A 118 6.70 -8.17 2.49
C LEU A 118 5.88 -7.05 1.87
N THR A 119 6.31 -6.57 0.71
CA THR A 119 5.56 -5.63 -0.12
C THR A 119 5.42 -6.16 -1.54
N PHE A 120 4.21 -6.41 -1.98
CA PHE A 120 3.91 -6.76 -3.36
C PHE A 120 3.62 -5.48 -4.16
N LEU A 121 4.50 -5.17 -5.10
CA LEU A 121 4.27 -4.11 -6.08
C LEU A 121 3.64 -4.72 -7.33
N LEU A 122 2.34 -4.54 -7.50
CA LEU A 122 1.64 -4.89 -8.73
C LEU A 122 1.93 -3.80 -9.76
N ASP A 123 2.97 -4.02 -10.57
CA ASP A 123 3.43 -3.04 -11.55
C ASP A 123 2.52 -3.06 -12.79
N LEU A 124 2.11 -1.87 -13.20
CA LEU A 124 1.24 -1.64 -14.34
C LEU A 124 1.55 -0.27 -14.94
N LEU A 125 1.49 -0.16 -16.25
CA LEU A 125 1.57 1.15 -16.88
C LEU A 125 0.40 2.04 -16.41
N PRO A 126 0.66 3.29 -16.03
CA PRO A 126 -0.38 4.20 -15.53
C PRO A 126 -1.55 4.34 -16.49
N GLU A 127 -1.29 4.39 -17.79
CA GLU A 127 -2.29 4.48 -18.84
C GLU A 127 -3.28 3.30 -18.80
N THR A 128 -2.75 2.10 -18.62
CA THR A 128 -3.55 0.88 -18.51
C THR A 128 -4.37 0.85 -17.22
N GLY A 129 -3.76 1.24 -16.11
CA GLY A 129 -4.40 1.24 -14.81
C GLY A 129 -5.56 2.24 -14.73
N LEU A 130 -5.33 3.47 -15.19
CA LEU A 130 -6.35 4.53 -15.21
C LEU A 130 -7.51 4.24 -16.16
N ALA A 131 -7.25 3.53 -17.28
CA ALA A 131 -8.31 3.11 -18.20
C ALA A 131 -9.25 2.05 -17.61
N ARG A 132 -8.83 1.32 -16.58
CA ARG A 132 -9.66 0.31 -15.88
C ARG A 132 -10.57 0.91 -14.82
N GLN A 133 -10.43 2.20 -14.51
CA GLN A 133 -11.19 2.88 -13.46
C GLN A 133 -12.39 3.65 -14.04
N GLY A 134 -13.47 3.74 -13.23
CA GLY A 134 -14.67 4.54 -13.53
C GLY A 134 -14.54 5.98 -13.02
N GLU A 135 -15.36 6.36 -12.03
CA GLU A 135 -15.27 7.68 -11.39
C GLU A 135 -13.93 7.85 -10.69
N LYS A 136 -13.29 9.00 -10.90
CA LYS A 136 -11.97 9.30 -10.37
C LYS A 136 -12.08 10.21 -9.14
N ASN A 137 -11.40 9.82 -8.07
CA ASN A 137 -11.16 10.72 -6.95
C ASN A 137 -10.04 11.73 -7.30
N ARG A 138 -9.74 12.68 -6.39
CA ARG A 138 -8.73 13.72 -6.59
C ARG A 138 -7.35 13.16 -6.98
N MET A 139 -6.92 12.07 -6.35
CA MET A 139 -5.60 11.47 -6.62
C MET A 139 -5.55 10.76 -7.98
N GLU A 140 -6.63 10.11 -8.37
CA GLU A 140 -6.77 9.43 -9.66
C GLU A 140 -6.99 10.41 -10.82
N GLY A 141 -7.48 11.61 -10.51
CA GLY A 141 -7.68 12.71 -11.46
C GLY A 141 -6.42 13.49 -11.83
N GLU A 142 -5.29 13.20 -11.19
CA GLU A 142 -4.00 13.83 -11.49
C GLU A 142 -3.53 13.55 -12.94
N ALA A 143 -2.66 14.42 -13.46
CA ALA A 143 -2.09 14.26 -14.78
C ALA A 143 -1.30 12.94 -14.90
N ILE A 144 -1.22 12.39 -16.11
CA ILE A 144 -0.53 11.12 -16.36
C ILE A 144 0.95 11.16 -15.94
N GLU A 145 1.59 12.30 -16.08
CA GLU A 145 2.98 12.52 -15.66
C GLU A 145 3.17 12.30 -14.16
N PHE A 146 2.20 12.71 -13.33
CA PHE A 146 2.21 12.44 -11.90
C PHE A 146 2.18 10.93 -11.63
N HIS A 147 1.33 10.18 -12.30
CA HIS A 147 1.25 8.73 -12.13
C HIS A 147 2.50 8.00 -12.63
N ARG A 148 3.17 8.53 -13.66
CA ARG A 148 4.48 8.01 -14.12
C ARG A 148 5.56 8.22 -13.06
N LEU A 149 5.65 9.42 -12.46
CA LEU A 149 6.55 9.70 -11.35
C LEU A 149 6.27 8.81 -10.12
N VAL A 150 4.99 8.58 -9.81
CA VAL A 150 4.61 7.67 -8.72
C VAL A 150 5.09 6.24 -9.01
N ARG A 151 4.91 5.74 -10.23
CA ARG A 151 5.41 4.41 -10.63
C ARG A 151 6.94 4.33 -10.49
N GLU A 152 7.68 5.33 -10.98
CA GLU A 152 9.13 5.43 -10.81
C GLU A 152 9.53 5.43 -9.33
N GLY A 153 8.78 6.15 -8.49
CA GLY A 153 8.94 6.17 -7.04
C GLY A 153 8.86 4.78 -6.43
N TYR A 154 7.82 4.02 -6.77
CA TYR A 154 7.67 2.64 -6.29
C TYR A 154 8.78 1.70 -6.78
N LEU A 155 9.13 1.75 -8.06
CA LEU A 155 10.20 0.92 -8.61
C LEU A 155 11.55 1.23 -7.97
N SER A 156 11.79 2.51 -7.67
CA SER A 156 12.98 2.94 -6.97
C SER A 156 13.00 2.45 -5.51
N GLU A 157 11.86 2.42 -4.80
CA GLU A 157 11.79 1.82 -3.45
C GLU A 157 12.00 0.30 -3.52
N ALA A 158 11.42 -0.38 -4.50
CA ALA A 158 11.66 -1.80 -4.72
C ALA A 158 13.13 -2.14 -4.94
N ALA A 159 13.84 -1.30 -5.71
CA ALA A 159 15.28 -1.47 -5.92
C ALA A 159 16.13 -1.21 -4.65
N ARG A 160 15.66 -0.35 -3.73
CA ARG A 160 16.33 -0.08 -2.44
C ARG A 160 16.14 -1.19 -1.42
N PHE A 161 14.99 -1.86 -1.45
CA PHE A 161 14.61 -2.86 -0.46
C PHE A 161 14.25 -4.21 -1.13
N PRO A 162 15.18 -4.80 -1.91
CA PRO A 162 14.88 -5.98 -2.73
C PRO A 162 14.53 -7.24 -1.91
N SER A 163 14.95 -7.33 -0.66
CA SER A 163 14.59 -8.44 0.24
C SER A 163 13.13 -8.39 0.68
N ARG A 164 12.55 -7.20 0.76
CA ARG A 164 11.16 -6.96 1.20
C ARG A 164 10.20 -6.86 0.02
N PHE A 165 10.63 -6.32 -1.12
CA PHE A 165 9.77 -6.11 -2.27
C PHE A 165 9.71 -7.31 -3.21
N CYS A 166 8.50 -7.62 -3.67
CA CYS A 166 8.23 -8.51 -4.79
C CYS A 166 7.49 -7.71 -5.88
N VAL A 167 8.17 -7.43 -7.00
CA VAL A 167 7.59 -6.73 -8.14
C VAL A 167 6.96 -7.74 -9.08
N LEU A 168 5.66 -7.60 -9.36
CA LEU A 168 4.88 -8.52 -10.20
C LEU A 168 4.18 -7.75 -11.32
N ASP A 169 4.18 -8.30 -12.53
CA ASP A 169 3.45 -7.74 -13.67
C ASP A 169 1.94 -7.93 -13.45
N ALA A 170 1.22 -6.81 -13.32
CA ALA A 170 -0.24 -6.80 -13.12
C ALA A 170 -1.05 -7.02 -14.42
N ASN A 171 -0.41 -7.24 -15.57
CA ASN A 171 -1.06 -7.74 -16.79
C ASN A 171 -1.15 -9.27 -16.84
N THR A 172 -0.56 -9.95 -15.85
CA THR A 172 -0.67 -11.40 -15.69
C THR A 172 -2.12 -11.81 -15.35
N ASP A 173 -2.51 -13.03 -15.71
CA ASP A 173 -3.79 -13.62 -15.29
C ASP A 173 -3.98 -13.57 -13.77
N ILE A 174 -5.23 -13.37 -13.33
CA ILE A 174 -5.55 -13.16 -11.92
C ILE A 174 -5.10 -14.34 -11.04
N ASN A 175 -5.33 -15.58 -11.49
CA ASN A 175 -5.01 -16.77 -10.73
C ASN A 175 -3.49 -17.04 -10.73
N GLU A 176 -2.82 -16.79 -11.85
CA GLU A 176 -1.36 -16.88 -11.92
C GLU A 176 -0.69 -15.85 -11.02
N LEU A 177 -1.20 -14.61 -11.01
CA LEU A 177 -0.71 -13.56 -10.13
C LEU A 177 -0.92 -13.94 -8.66
N HIS A 178 -2.11 -14.46 -8.31
CA HIS A 178 -2.41 -14.95 -6.98
C HIS A 178 -1.46 -16.09 -6.57
N ARG A 179 -1.23 -17.07 -7.43
CA ARG A 179 -0.29 -18.17 -7.16
C ARG A 179 1.10 -17.65 -6.80
N LYS A 180 1.65 -16.70 -7.57
CA LYS A 180 2.96 -16.09 -7.28
C LYS A 180 3.01 -15.38 -5.93
N ILE A 181 1.94 -14.64 -5.59
CA ILE A 181 1.80 -13.94 -4.30
C ILE A 181 1.75 -14.96 -3.16
N TYR A 182 0.88 -15.96 -3.27
CA TYR A 182 0.69 -16.97 -2.24
C TYR A 182 1.96 -17.79 -2.00
N GLU A 183 2.63 -18.28 -3.06
CA GLU A 183 3.92 -18.99 -2.95
C GLU A 183 4.98 -18.16 -2.22
N LYS A 184 5.05 -16.86 -2.49
CA LYS A 184 5.99 -15.98 -1.82
C LYS A 184 5.69 -15.82 -0.33
N VAL A 185 4.41 -15.69 0.05
CA VAL A 185 3.98 -15.57 1.45
C VAL A 185 4.24 -16.87 2.19
N SER A 186 3.83 -18.03 1.65
CA SER A 186 4.04 -19.35 2.26
C SER A 186 5.52 -19.64 2.51
N THR A 187 6.39 -19.29 1.56
CA THR A 187 7.84 -19.46 1.73
C THR A 187 8.40 -18.54 2.82
N PHE A 188 7.84 -17.34 2.97
CA PHE A 188 8.28 -16.37 3.98
C PHE A 188 7.88 -16.82 5.39
N GLU A 189 6.66 -17.34 5.57
CA GLU A 189 6.17 -17.83 6.88
C GLU A 189 6.99 -19.04 7.37
N VAL A 190 7.25 -20.01 6.50
CA VAL A 190 8.08 -21.19 6.84
C VAL A 190 9.50 -20.81 7.28
N SER A 191 10.03 -19.68 6.84
CA SER A 191 11.37 -19.22 7.24
C SER A 191 11.42 -18.49 8.57
N LYS A 192 10.26 -18.21 9.21
CA LYS A 192 10.15 -17.56 10.54
C LYS A 192 9.96 -18.57 11.70
N GLU A 193 9.58 -19.82 11.41
CA GLU A 193 9.55 -20.92 12.37
C GLU A 193 10.95 -21.51 12.60
#